data_088079e81470bf70276c795bb208f9a3
#
_entry.id   088079e81470bf70276c795bb208f9a3
#
_cell.length_a   1.000
_cell.length_b   1.000
_cell.length_c   1.000
_cell.angle_alpha   90.00
_cell.angle_beta   90.00
_cell.angle_gamma   90.00
#
_symmetry.space_group_name_H-M   'P 1'
#
loop_
_entity.id
_entity.type
_entity.pdbx_description
1 polymer ?
#
loop_
_entity_poly.entity_id
_entity_poly.type
_entity_poly.pdbx_seq_one_letter_code
_entity_poly.pdbx_strand_id
1 'polypeptide(L)'
;ANNSGGGRTQLYAKYFNMTNSEAYHNICDLYGIEKDYRSIDVDEPTKEEPKRDVREIDYVYRALLSILTLSDEHKKNLRKRGLNDAAIQKHQYRSVPVTGVDNIVKTLLSYNMDLKGVPGFYMLDGKWKVNFTPALAGILIPVMSREGYIQGFQIRLNKPIRDSKYMWFSSQGKECGSSPGSPVHFIGDDPLAKTVVLTEGCLKANVAHELSKYLMNKPMTFVAIAGCGQFNSTKKALSSLKEYGCELVYDGFDMDKFKNPNVYRAMAKNFDIAHEVGIRMEVYRWNAIEIYGNFKQNTPYKVLINDKDYAFYSTYTNHKREFFDEFF
;
A
#
# COMPACT_ATOMS: atom_id res chain seq x y z
N ALA A 1 -7.35 -19.09 17.38
CA ALA A 1 -8.29 -18.30 16.59
C ALA A 1 -7.75 -18.18 15.17
N ASN A 2 -8.43 -18.78 14.19
CA ASN A 2 -8.04 -18.71 12.78
C ASN A 2 -8.16 -17.28 12.27
N ASN A 3 -7.07 -16.71 11.82
CA ASN A 3 -6.91 -15.35 11.30
C ASN A 3 -7.44 -15.23 9.85
N SER A 4 -8.65 -15.70 9.57
CA SER A 4 -9.31 -15.49 8.28
C SER A 4 -10.16 -14.22 8.38
N GLY A 5 -9.59 -13.08 7.96
CA GLY A 5 -10.36 -11.85 7.76
C GLY A 5 -11.37 -12.05 6.63
N GLY A 6 -12.61 -11.64 6.84
CA GLY A 6 -13.67 -11.69 5.83
C GLY A 6 -14.75 -10.66 6.15
N GLY A 7 -15.51 -10.26 5.12
CA GLY A 7 -16.66 -9.37 5.29
C GLY A 7 -17.78 -10.00 6.13
N ARG A 8 -18.79 -9.20 6.49
CA ARG A 8 -19.94 -9.65 7.31
C ARG A 8 -20.64 -10.87 6.73
N THR A 9 -20.79 -10.92 5.40
CA THR A 9 -21.40 -12.05 4.69
C THR A 9 -20.59 -13.33 4.86
N GLN A 10 -19.27 -13.26 4.77
CA GLN A 10 -18.38 -14.41 4.97
C GLN A 10 -18.42 -14.93 6.41
N LEU A 11 -18.51 -14.01 7.39
CA LEU A 11 -18.65 -14.38 8.80
C LEU A 11 -19.97 -15.12 9.04
N TYR A 12 -21.07 -14.61 8.47
CA TYR A 12 -22.41 -15.22 8.54
C TYR A 12 -22.41 -16.58 7.86
N ALA A 13 -21.86 -16.70 6.64
CA ALA A 13 -21.70 -17.94 5.92
C ALA A 13 -20.98 -19.01 6.74
N LYS A 14 -19.86 -18.64 7.35
CA LYS A 14 -19.06 -19.55 8.18
C LYS A 14 -19.77 -19.97 9.47
N TYR A 15 -20.48 -19.04 10.11
CA TYR A 15 -21.21 -19.33 11.35
C TYR A 15 -22.36 -20.30 11.13
N PHE A 16 -23.11 -20.16 10.03
CA PHE A 16 -24.24 -20.99 9.70
C PHE A 16 -23.91 -22.15 8.76
N ASN A 17 -22.63 -22.36 8.45
CA ASN A 17 -22.12 -23.43 7.57
C ASN A 17 -22.82 -23.47 6.20
N MET A 18 -22.91 -22.32 5.55
CA MET A 18 -23.51 -22.12 4.23
C MET A 18 -22.54 -21.38 3.30
N THR A 19 -22.85 -21.33 2.01
CA THR A 19 -22.07 -20.59 1.02
C THR A 19 -22.22 -19.07 1.21
N ASN A 20 -21.30 -18.28 0.68
CA ASN A 20 -21.39 -16.80 0.72
C ASN A 20 -22.65 -16.30 -0.02
N SER A 21 -23.06 -16.99 -1.08
CA SER A 21 -24.28 -16.68 -1.84
C SER A 21 -25.54 -16.89 -0.97
N GLU A 22 -25.66 -18.05 -0.32
CA GLU A 22 -26.75 -18.33 0.61
C GLU A 22 -26.79 -17.36 1.79
N ALA A 23 -25.62 -17.05 2.34
CA ALA A 23 -25.48 -16.06 3.41
C ALA A 23 -25.94 -14.66 2.98
N TYR A 24 -25.57 -14.23 1.76
CA TYR A 24 -26.03 -12.98 1.19
C TYR A 24 -27.56 -12.96 1.03
N HIS A 25 -28.13 -13.99 0.46
CA HIS A 25 -29.59 -14.12 0.30
C HIS A 25 -30.30 -14.09 1.64
N ASN A 26 -29.82 -14.86 2.62
CA ASN A 26 -30.41 -14.89 3.95
C ASN A 26 -30.35 -13.52 4.65
N ILE A 27 -29.23 -12.81 4.52
CA ILE A 27 -29.09 -11.45 5.07
C ILE A 27 -30.06 -10.49 4.36
N CYS A 28 -30.15 -10.53 3.03
CA CYS A 28 -31.09 -9.70 2.28
C CYS A 28 -32.53 -9.95 2.69
N ASP A 29 -32.93 -11.22 2.79
CA ASP A 29 -34.29 -11.61 3.20
C ASP A 29 -34.59 -11.19 4.64
N LEU A 30 -33.62 -11.35 5.56
CA LEU A 30 -33.77 -10.98 6.97
C LEU A 30 -33.98 -9.47 7.19
N TYR A 31 -33.30 -8.64 6.38
CA TYR A 31 -33.31 -7.19 6.51
C TYR A 31 -34.15 -6.47 5.46
N GLY A 32 -34.88 -7.19 4.58
CA GLY A 32 -35.70 -6.62 3.52
C GLY A 32 -34.88 -5.83 2.47
N ILE A 33 -33.64 -6.22 2.23
CA ILE A 33 -32.75 -5.59 1.27
C ILE A 33 -33.04 -6.14 -0.13
N GLU A 34 -33.22 -5.27 -1.12
CA GLU A 34 -33.36 -5.68 -2.51
C GLU A 34 -32.10 -6.41 -3.00
N LYS A 35 -32.27 -7.60 -3.59
CA LYS A 35 -31.16 -8.46 -4.01
C LYS A 35 -30.55 -7.94 -5.31
N ASP A 36 -29.28 -7.59 -5.29
CA ASP A 36 -28.52 -7.28 -6.50
C ASP A 36 -27.91 -8.55 -7.09
N TYR A 37 -28.62 -9.17 -8.01
CA TYR A 37 -28.20 -10.42 -8.67
C TYR A 37 -26.99 -10.27 -9.60
N ARG A 38 -26.51 -9.03 -9.88
CA ARG A 38 -25.35 -8.79 -10.74
C ARG A 38 -24.01 -9.04 -10.04
N SER A 39 -24.02 -9.21 -8.71
CA SER A 39 -22.83 -9.47 -7.92
C SER A 39 -22.67 -10.91 -7.43
N ILE A 40 -23.60 -11.79 -7.81
CA ILE A 40 -23.59 -13.20 -7.41
C ILE A 40 -23.11 -14.03 -8.60
N ASP A 41 -21.82 -13.92 -8.91
CA ASP A 41 -21.16 -15.01 -9.60
C ASP A 41 -21.08 -16.17 -8.59
N VAL A 42 -21.73 -17.28 -8.97
CA VAL A 42 -21.68 -18.54 -8.23
C VAL A 42 -20.21 -18.87 -7.99
N ASP A 43 -19.81 -18.97 -6.73
CA ASP A 43 -18.50 -19.43 -6.32
C ASP A 43 -18.28 -20.88 -6.77
N GLU A 44 -17.96 -21.08 -8.03
CA GLU A 44 -17.07 -22.19 -8.36
C GLU A 44 -15.77 -21.97 -7.57
N PRO A 45 -15.20 -23.00 -6.94
CA PRO A 45 -13.94 -22.84 -6.20
C PRO A 45 -12.96 -22.16 -7.14
N THR A 46 -12.56 -20.93 -6.77
CA THR A 46 -11.64 -20.13 -7.58
C THR A 46 -10.36 -20.94 -7.72
N LYS A 47 -9.97 -21.23 -8.96
CA LYS A 47 -8.70 -21.91 -9.28
C LYS A 47 -7.52 -20.94 -9.08
N GLU A 48 -7.57 -20.18 -7.96
CA GLU A 48 -6.48 -19.31 -7.55
C GLU A 48 -5.23 -20.11 -7.22
N GLU A 49 -4.09 -19.56 -7.58
CA GLU A 49 -2.80 -20.11 -7.22
C GLU A 49 -2.21 -19.38 -6.00
N PRO A 50 -1.44 -20.08 -5.17
CA PRO A 50 -0.63 -19.43 -4.17
C PRO A 50 0.29 -18.39 -4.82
N LYS A 51 0.46 -17.25 -4.15
CA LYS A 51 1.43 -16.24 -4.58
C LYS A 51 2.83 -16.88 -4.64
N ARG A 52 3.52 -16.67 -5.74
CA ARG A 52 4.90 -17.16 -5.94
C ARG A 52 5.90 -16.48 -5.02
N ASP A 53 7.11 -17.05 -4.98
CA ASP A 53 8.25 -16.43 -4.31
C ASP A 53 8.52 -15.02 -4.86
N VAL A 54 8.97 -14.12 -3.99
CA VAL A 54 9.16 -12.72 -4.34
C VAL A 54 10.21 -12.51 -5.44
N ARG A 55 11.22 -13.36 -5.55
CA ARG A 55 12.27 -13.27 -6.58
C ARG A 55 11.73 -13.62 -7.95
N GLU A 56 10.85 -14.62 -8.02
CA GLU A 56 10.19 -15.00 -9.27
C GLU A 56 9.20 -13.91 -9.72
N ILE A 57 8.47 -13.32 -8.78
CA ILE A 57 7.58 -12.18 -9.04
C ILE A 57 8.39 -10.98 -9.55
N ASP A 58 9.50 -10.64 -8.90
CA ASP A 58 10.39 -9.55 -9.29
C ASP A 58 10.90 -9.75 -10.72
N TYR A 59 11.30 -10.97 -11.06
CA TYR A 59 11.79 -11.30 -12.39
C TYR A 59 10.74 -11.02 -13.48
N VAL A 60 9.51 -11.51 -13.30
CA VAL A 60 8.39 -11.25 -14.22
C VAL A 60 8.03 -9.76 -14.25
N TYR A 61 8.02 -9.09 -13.12
CA TYR A 61 7.65 -7.69 -13.04
C TYR A 61 8.69 -6.75 -13.67
N ARG A 62 9.98 -7.06 -13.56
CA ARG A 62 11.02 -6.31 -14.27
C ARG A 62 10.90 -6.48 -15.79
N ALA A 63 10.59 -7.68 -16.27
CA ALA A 63 10.30 -7.91 -17.67
C ALA A 63 9.03 -7.13 -18.11
N LEU A 64 7.97 -7.12 -17.30
CA LEU A 64 6.79 -6.30 -17.56
C LEU A 64 7.15 -4.81 -17.66
N LEU A 65 7.92 -4.27 -16.72
CA LEU A 65 8.32 -2.86 -16.72
C LEU A 65 9.18 -2.47 -17.91
N SER A 66 9.96 -3.41 -18.49
CA SER A 66 10.77 -3.16 -19.70
C SER A 66 9.91 -2.98 -20.95
N ILE A 67 8.71 -3.56 -20.98
CA ILE A 67 7.76 -3.49 -22.10
C ILE A 67 6.91 -2.21 -22.01
N LEU A 68 6.60 -1.76 -20.78
CA LEU A 68 5.71 -0.64 -20.54
C LEU A 68 6.42 0.72 -20.65
N THR A 69 5.65 1.75 -21.02
CA THR A 69 6.13 3.13 -21.08
C THR A 69 5.44 4.02 -20.06
N LEU A 70 6.01 5.18 -19.79
CA LEU A 70 5.39 6.23 -18.97
C LEU A 70 4.91 7.35 -19.89
N SER A 71 3.60 7.68 -19.85
CA SER A 71 3.03 8.77 -20.63
C SER A 71 3.54 10.13 -20.14
N ASP A 72 3.56 11.12 -21.05
CA ASP A 72 3.99 12.48 -20.71
C ASP A 72 3.08 13.13 -19.66
N GLU A 73 1.79 12.81 -19.67
CA GLU A 73 0.84 13.28 -18.67
C GLU A 73 1.21 12.77 -17.27
N HIS A 74 1.48 11.47 -17.14
CA HIS A 74 1.90 10.88 -15.87
C HIS A 74 3.27 11.37 -15.44
N LYS A 75 4.19 11.57 -16.38
CA LYS A 75 5.50 12.17 -16.09
C LYS A 75 5.36 13.59 -15.57
N LYS A 76 4.50 14.41 -16.16
CA LYS A 76 4.18 15.78 -15.66
C LYS A 76 3.56 15.73 -14.25
N ASN A 77 2.67 14.76 -13.99
CA ASN A 77 2.06 14.58 -12.66
C ASN A 77 3.12 14.24 -11.59
N LEU A 78 4.05 13.33 -11.90
CA LEU A 78 5.15 12.96 -10.99
C LEU A 78 6.10 14.13 -10.74
N ARG A 79 6.46 14.91 -11.78
CA ARG A 79 7.26 16.13 -11.63
C ARG A 79 6.58 17.18 -10.76
N LYS A 80 5.26 17.36 -10.91
CA LYS A 80 4.46 18.27 -10.05
C LYS A 80 4.50 17.88 -8.58
N ARG A 81 4.80 16.61 -8.27
CA ARG A 81 4.99 16.09 -6.91
C ARG A 81 6.43 16.25 -6.39
N GLY A 82 7.31 16.91 -7.14
CA GLY A 82 8.70 17.15 -6.74
C GLY A 82 9.70 16.08 -7.21
N LEU A 83 9.27 15.08 -7.99
CA LEU A 83 10.21 14.10 -8.55
C LEU A 83 10.88 14.64 -9.81
N ASN A 84 12.21 14.61 -9.84
CA ASN A 84 12.96 14.86 -11.07
C ASN A 84 12.99 13.61 -11.98
N ASP A 85 13.51 13.77 -13.19
CA ASP A 85 13.51 12.68 -14.19
C ASP A 85 14.37 11.49 -13.76
N ALA A 86 15.48 11.74 -13.06
CA ALA A 86 16.33 10.68 -12.54
C ALA A 86 15.60 9.83 -11.48
N ALA A 87 14.87 10.47 -10.56
CA ALA A 87 14.03 9.79 -9.58
C ALA A 87 12.88 9.02 -10.25
N ILE A 88 12.19 9.61 -11.23
CA ILE A 88 11.13 8.96 -12.00
C ILE A 88 11.66 7.69 -12.68
N GLN A 89 12.83 7.76 -13.29
CA GLN A 89 13.49 6.61 -13.93
C GLN A 89 13.94 5.56 -12.90
N LYS A 90 14.56 5.99 -11.79
CA LYS A 90 15.01 5.11 -10.70
C LYS A 90 13.86 4.28 -10.12
N HIS A 91 12.71 4.91 -9.87
CA HIS A 91 11.52 4.24 -9.32
C HIS A 91 10.71 3.45 -10.36
N GLN A 92 11.11 3.49 -11.63
CA GLN A 92 10.53 2.69 -12.71
C GLN A 92 9.01 2.84 -12.86
N TYR A 93 8.46 4.03 -12.61
CA TYR A 93 7.04 4.27 -12.84
C TYR A 93 6.67 4.02 -14.30
N ARG A 94 5.49 3.44 -14.52
CA ARG A 94 4.92 3.20 -15.85
C ARG A 94 3.46 3.64 -15.89
N SER A 95 2.93 3.78 -17.10
CA SER A 95 1.49 3.96 -17.30
C SER A 95 0.83 2.61 -17.54
N VAL A 96 -0.32 2.38 -16.90
CA VAL A 96 -1.15 1.22 -17.22
C VAL A 96 -1.65 1.38 -18.65
N PRO A 97 -1.34 0.46 -19.57
CA PRO A 97 -1.81 0.53 -20.95
C PRO A 97 -3.30 0.21 -21.05
N VAL A 98 -4.00 0.97 -21.87
CA VAL A 98 -5.44 0.78 -22.13
C VAL A 98 -5.71 0.09 -23.49
N THR A 99 -4.67 -0.10 -24.29
CA THR A 99 -4.70 -0.77 -25.60
C THR A 99 -3.49 -1.68 -25.76
N GLY A 100 -3.55 -2.65 -26.67
CA GLY A 100 -2.43 -3.54 -26.96
C GLY A 100 -2.06 -4.53 -25.84
N VAL A 101 -2.96 -4.73 -24.88
CA VAL A 101 -2.72 -5.51 -23.65
C VAL A 101 -2.35 -6.98 -23.95
N ASP A 102 -2.96 -7.60 -24.98
CA ASP A 102 -2.65 -8.99 -25.36
C ASP A 102 -1.21 -9.15 -25.87
N ASN A 103 -0.61 -8.11 -26.46
CA ASN A 103 0.78 -8.17 -26.92
C ASN A 103 1.77 -8.22 -25.77
N ILE A 104 1.45 -7.62 -24.62
CA ILE A 104 2.29 -7.67 -23.41
C ILE A 104 2.45 -9.11 -22.96
N VAL A 105 1.33 -9.83 -22.85
CA VAL A 105 1.35 -11.24 -22.43
C VAL A 105 2.12 -12.10 -23.44
N LYS A 106 1.89 -11.90 -24.76
CA LYS A 106 2.64 -12.62 -25.81
C LYS A 106 4.14 -12.39 -25.68
N THR A 107 4.56 -11.14 -25.42
CA THR A 107 5.97 -10.80 -25.25
C THR A 107 6.56 -11.46 -24.01
N LEU A 108 5.87 -11.44 -22.87
CA LEU A 108 6.34 -12.10 -21.64
C LEU A 108 6.49 -13.63 -21.86
N LEU A 109 5.53 -14.26 -22.52
CA LEU A 109 5.58 -15.69 -22.83
C LEU A 109 6.73 -16.01 -23.82
N SER A 110 7.04 -15.11 -24.78
CA SER A 110 8.20 -15.29 -25.67
C SER A 110 9.54 -15.20 -24.95
N TYR A 111 9.56 -14.57 -23.76
CA TYR A 111 10.72 -14.57 -22.85
C TYR A 111 10.73 -15.78 -21.91
N ASN A 112 9.89 -16.79 -22.15
CA ASN A 112 9.72 -17.98 -21.30
C ASN A 112 9.34 -17.64 -19.84
N MET A 113 8.58 -16.54 -19.62
CA MET A 113 8.08 -16.18 -18.30
C MET A 113 6.93 -17.09 -17.89
N ASP A 114 7.02 -17.68 -16.71
CA ASP A 114 5.90 -18.36 -16.09
C ASP A 114 5.08 -17.35 -15.29
N LEU A 115 3.81 -17.17 -15.68
CA LEU A 115 2.89 -16.16 -15.12
C LEU A 115 1.98 -16.72 -14.01
N LYS A 116 2.01 -18.04 -13.76
CA LYS A 116 1.19 -18.71 -12.77
C LYS A 116 1.50 -18.21 -11.37
N GLY A 117 0.48 -17.81 -10.59
CA GLY A 117 0.64 -17.28 -9.25
C GLY A 117 1.36 -15.92 -9.14
N VAL A 118 1.59 -15.23 -10.27
CA VAL A 118 2.10 -13.86 -10.30
C VAL A 118 0.90 -12.90 -10.29
N PRO A 119 0.73 -12.03 -9.27
CA PRO A 119 -0.42 -11.15 -9.18
C PRO A 119 -0.58 -10.25 -10.41
N GLY A 120 -1.82 -10.09 -10.88
CA GLY A 120 -2.15 -9.34 -12.07
C GLY A 120 -2.19 -10.16 -13.36
N PHE A 121 -1.71 -11.41 -13.36
CA PHE A 121 -1.80 -12.34 -14.48
C PHE A 121 -2.77 -13.49 -14.14
N TYR A 122 -3.50 -14.00 -15.13
CA TYR A 122 -4.50 -15.04 -14.95
C TYR A 122 -4.82 -15.76 -16.26
N MET A 123 -5.47 -16.91 -16.16
CA MET A 123 -6.00 -17.65 -17.33
C MET A 123 -7.46 -17.24 -17.57
N LEU A 124 -7.81 -17.13 -18.84
CA LEU A 124 -9.18 -17.00 -19.32
C LEU A 124 -9.31 -17.76 -20.63
N ASP A 125 -10.24 -18.72 -20.70
CA ASP A 125 -10.46 -19.59 -21.88
C ASP A 125 -9.16 -20.24 -22.40
N GLY A 126 -8.34 -20.75 -21.49
CA GLY A 126 -7.07 -21.39 -21.80
C GLY A 126 -5.97 -20.43 -22.30
N LYS A 127 -6.15 -19.12 -22.18
CA LYS A 127 -5.17 -18.10 -22.61
C LYS A 127 -4.74 -17.22 -21.46
N TRP A 128 -3.46 -16.94 -21.35
CA TRP A 128 -2.95 -15.97 -20.40
C TRP A 128 -3.44 -14.55 -20.69
N LYS A 129 -3.82 -13.85 -19.64
CA LYS A 129 -4.26 -12.45 -19.64
C LYS A 129 -3.55 -11.66 -18.58
N VAL A 130 -3.47 -10.34 -18.77
CA VAL A 130 -3.02 -9.39 -17.76
C VAL A 130 -4.19 -8.48 -17.35
N ASN A 131 -4.33 -8.20 -16.06
CA ASN A 131 -5.46 -7.43 -15.52
C ASN A 131 -5.25 -5.91 -15.69
N PHE A 132 -5.03 -5.48 -16.92
CA PHE A 132 -5.06 -4.09 -17.31
C PHE A 132 -6.38 -3.80 -18.04
N THR A 133 -7.18 -2.92 -17.46
CA THR A 133 -8.47 -2.51 -18.02
C THR A 133 -8.52 -0.99 -18.11
N PRO A 134 -9.37 -0.41 -18.97
CA PRO A 134 -9.53 1.05 -19.02
C PRO A 134 -9.91 1.70 -17.69
N ALA A 135 -10.62 0.98 -16.82
CA ALA A 135 -10.97 1.44 -15.48
C ALA A 135 -9.74 1.56 -14.56
N LEU A 136 -8.70 0.76 -14.80
CA LEU A 136 -7.44 0.79 -14.07
C LEU A 136 -6.40 1.73 -14.67
N ALA A 137 -6.77 2.55 -15.68
CA ALA A 137 -5.86 3.53 -16.24
C ALA A 137 -5.25 4.42 -15.16
N GLY A 138 -3.92 4.52 -15.13
CA GLY A 138 -3.22 5.24 -14.07
C GLY A 138 -1.71 5.00 -14.08
N ILE A 139 -1.06 5.44 -13.01
CA ILE A 139 0.38 5.25 -12.80
C ILE A 139 0.60 3.93 -12.07
N LEU A 140 1.35 3.02 -12.68
CA LEU A 140 1.82 1.78 -12.08
C LEU A 140 3.05 2.09 -11.21
N ILE A 141 2.97 1.75 -9.93
CA ILE A 141 3.95 2.09 -8.90
C ILE A 141 4.54 0.79 -8.35
N PRO A 142 5.84 0.51 -8.57
CA PRO A 142 6.50 -0.64 -7.97
C PRO A 142 6.49 -0.57 -6.44
N VAL A 143 6.12 -1.67 -5.79
CA VAL A 143 6.17 -1.85 -4.35
C VAL A 143 7.39 -2.71 -4.02
N MET A 144 8.39 -2.08 -3.41
CA MET A 144 9.69 -2.69 -3.18
C MET A 144 9.77 -3.37 -1.82
N SER A 145 10.42 -4.53 -1.78
CA SER A 145 10.89 -5.11 -0.52
C SER A 145 12.16 -4.39 -0.03
N ARG A 146 12.59 -4.68 1.20
CA ARG A 146 13.85 -4.17 1.74
C ARG A 146 15.06 -4.63 0.92
N GLU A 147 15.02 -5.85 0.41
CA GLU A 147 16.08 -6.48 -0.40
C GLU A 147 16.11 -5.95 -1.83
N GLY A 148 15.19 -5.05 -2.20
CA GLY A 148 15.11 -4.44 -3.53
C GLY A 148 14.34 -5.25 -4.56
N TYR A 149 13.52 -6.22 -4.14
CA TYR A 149 12.62 -6.94 -5.04
C TYR A 149 11.29 -6.22 -5.21
N ILE A 150 10.74 -6.24 -6.42
CA ILE A 150 9.37 -5.78 -6.68
C ILE A 150 8.41 -6.87 -6.22
N GLN A 151 7.65 -6.64 -5.15
CA GLN A 151 6.72 -7.62 -4.56
C GLN A 151 5.27 -7.40 -4.97
N GLY A 152 4.98 -6.33 -5.70
CA GLY A 152 3.66 -5.96 -6.16
C GLY A 152 3.67 -4.61 -6.87
N PHE A 153 2.52 -4.23 -7.41
CA PHE A 153 2.28 -2.87 -7.91
C PHE A 153 1.04 -2.28 -7.27
N GLN A 154 1.13 -1.01 -6.89
CA GLN A 154 -0.04 -0.16 -6.74
C GLN A 154 -0.30 0.60 -8.04
N ILE A 155 -1.57 0.81 -8.36
CA ILE A 155 -2.01 1.65 -9.47
C ILE A 155 -2.65 2.90 -8.88
N ARG A 156 -2.03 4.06 -9.10
CA ARG A 156 -2.67 5.34 -8.81
C ARG A 156 -3.57 5.69 -9.98
N LEU A 157 -4.87 5.53 -9.77
CA LEU A 157 -5.88 5.70 -10.81
C LEU A 157 -5.97 7.14 -11.32
N ASN A 158 -6.23 7.32 -12.60
CA ASN A 158 -6.56 8.61 -13.19
C ASN A 158 -7.93 9.11 -12.71
N LYS A 159 -8.87 8.18 -12.52
CA LYS A 159 -10.20 8.42 -11.96
C LYS A 159 -10.45 7.46 -10.81
N PRO A 160 -10.88 7.93 -9.62
CA PRO A 160 -11.19 7.06 -8.50
C PRO A 160 -12.28 6.03 -8.86
N ILE A 161 -12.15 4.83 -8.29
CA ILE A 161 -13.17 3.76 -8.35
C ILE A 161 -13.74 3.61 -6.94
N ARG A 162 -15.05 3.81 -6.75
CA ARG A 162 -15.72 3.75 -5.43
C ARG A 162 -14.92 4.53 -4.36
N ASP A 163 -14.55 5.78 -4.67
CA ASP A 163 -13.74 6.69 -3.84
C ASP A 163 -12.28 6.27 -3.61
N SER A 164 -11.87 5.11 -4.09
CA SER A 164 -10.49 4.64 -4.02
C SER A 164 -9.63 5.26 -5.10
N LYS A 165 -8.58 5.98 -4.71
CA LYS A 165 -7.58 6.56 -5.62
C LYS A 165 -6.49 5.56 -6.00
N TYR A 166 -6.36 4.48 -5.24
CA TYR A 166 -5.33 3.45 -5.42
C TYR A 166 -5.96 2.06 -5.47
N MET A 167 -5.47 1.25 -6.39
CA MET A 167 -5.83 -0.16 -6.52
C MET A 167 -4.57 -1.01 -6.57
N TRP A 168 -4.69 -2.26 -6.15
CA TRP A 168 -3.62 -3.23 -6.34
C TRP A 168 -3.68 -3.83 -7.75
N PHE A 169 -2.52 -4.03 -8.37
CA PHE A 169 -2.40 -4.89 -9.54
C PHE A 169 -2.54 -6.34 -9.08
N SER A 170 -3.72 -6.90 -9.27
CA SER A 170 -4.16 -8.18 -8.69
C SER A 170 -4.91 -9.00 -9.73
N SER A 171 -4.83 -10.30 -9.60
CA SER A 171 -5.66 -11.27 -10.31
C SER A 171 -6.39 -12.21 -9.34
N GLN A 172 -6.63 -11.73 -8.13
CA GLN A 172 -7.39 -12.44 -7.11
C GLN A 172 -8.77 -12.86 -7.65
N GLY A 173 -9.23 -14.06 -7.33
CA GLY A 173 -10.50 -14.64 -7.78
C GLY A 173 -10.48 -15.15 -9.22
N LYS A 174 -9.33 -15.16 -9.90
CA LYS A 174 -9.22 -15.61 -11.30
C LYS A 174 -8.40 -16.88 -11.41
N GLU A 175 -8.67 -17.69 -12.45
CA GLU A 175 -7.95 -18.94 -12.71
C GLU A 175 -6.43 -18.68 -12.88
N CYS A 176 -5.60 -19.46 -12.20
CA CYS A 176 -4.14 -19.31 -12.11
C CYS A 176 -3.67 -17.93 -11.60
N GLY A 177 -4.61 -17.09 -11.14
CA GLY A 177 -4.34 -15.77 -10.62
C GLY A 177 -3.95 -15.79 -9.15
N SER A 178 -3.52 -14.66 -8.62
CA SER A 178 -3.13 -14.50 -7.23
C SER A 178 -3.35 -13.08 -6.72
N SER A 179 -3.47 -12.97 -5.38
CA SER A 179 -3.48 -11.68 -4.69
C SER A 179 -2.07 -11.17 -4.43
N PRO A 180 -1.78 -9.86 -4.53
CA PRO A 180 -0.51 -9.29 -4.08
C PRO A 180 -0.35 -9.34 -2.55
N GLY A 181 -1.44 -9.46 -1.78
CA GLY A 181 -1.43 -9.57 -0.32
C GLY A 181 -1.08 -8.28 0.43
N SER A 182 -1.23 -7.11 -0.17
CA SER A 182 -0.90 -5.80 0.43
C SER A 182 0.52 -5.73 1.02
N PRO A 183 1.56 -5.96 0.21
CA PRO A 183 2.94 -5.93 0.67
C PRO A 183 3.34 -4.55 1.18
N VAL A 184 4.25 -4.56 2.15
CA VAL A 184 4.85 -3.33 2.71
C VAL A 184 5.92 -2.82 1.76
N HIS A 185 5.88 -1.52 1.46
CA HIS A 185 6.87 -0.87 0.62
C HIS A 185 8.02 -0.32 1.45
N PHE A 186 9.25 -0.60 1.07
CA PHE A 186 10.46 -0.05 1.65
C PHE A 186 11.14 0.89 0.66
N ILE A 187 11.57 2.06 1.12
CA ILE A 187 12.41 2.99 0.38
C ILE A 187 13.44 3.65 1.30
N GLY A 188 14.70 3.48 0.98
CA GLY A 188 15.84 4.03 1.74
C GLY A 188 17.14 3.63 1.08
N ASP A 189 18.18 4.43 1.33
CA ASP A 189 19.54 4.12 0.86
C ASP A 189 20.28 3.19 1.85
N ASP A 190 19.75 3.07 3.09
CA ASP A 190 20.25 2.18 4.13
C ASP A 190 19.18 1.16 4.56
N PRO A 191 19.31 -0.12 4.20
CA PRO A 191 18.37 -1.17 4.61
C PRO A 191 18.41 -1.47 6.12
N LEU A 192 19.45 -1.05 6.84
CA LEU A 192 19.65 -1.23 8.29
C LEU A 192 19.43 0.08 9.06
N ALA A 193 18.67 1.02 8.48
CA ALA A 193 18.43 2.32 9.11
C ALA A 193 17.86 2.17 10.52
N LYS A 194 18.53 2.83 11.48
CA LYS A 194 18.14 2.85 12.91
C LYS A 194 16.87 3.65 13.15
N THR A 195 16.54 4.56 12.24
CA THR A 195 15.34 5.41 12.31
C THR A 195 14.61 5.36 10.97
N VAL A 196 13.33 5.09 11.02
CA VAL A 196 12.47 4.91 9.84
C VAL A 196 11.18 5.68 10.01
N VAL A 197 10.62 6.19 8.94
CA VAL A 197 9.28 6.81 8.92
C VAL A 197 8.28 5.82 8.35
N LEU A 198 7.25 5.47 9.12
CA LEU A 198 6.10 4.69 8.67
C LEU A 198 5.04 5.64 8.11
N THR A 199 4.64 5.45 6.86
CA THR A 199 3.67 6.32 6.18
C THR A 199 2.64 5.53 5.39
N GLU A 200 1.65 6.23 4.86
CA GLU A 200 0.61 5.66 3.99
C GLU A 200 0.95 5.91 2.52
N GLY A 201 0.95 4.82 1.74
CA GLY A 201 1.07 4.86 0.28
C GLY A 201 2.50 4.95 -0.25
N CYS A 202 2.80 4.06 -1.20
CA CYS A 202 4.15 3.91 -1.77
C CYS A 202 4.64 5.17 -2.48
N LEU A 203 3.75 5.86 -3.21
CA LEU A 203 4.12 7.08 -3.94
C LEU A 203 4.53 8.22 -2.98
N LYS A 204 3.82 8.39 -1.86
CA LYS A 204 4.19 9.37 -0.83
C LYS A 204 5.58 9.07 -0.27
N ALA A 205 5.83 7.81 0.10
CA ALA A 205 7.13 7.39 0.61
C ALA A 205 8.27 7.68 -0.38
N ASN A 206 8.07 7.35 -1.66
CA ASN A 206 9.08 7.63 -2.69
C ASN A 206 9.36 9.12 -2.85
N VAL A 207 8.31 9.95 -2.91
CA VAL A 207 8.42 11.40 -3.01
C VAL A 207 9.15 11.96 -1.79
N ALA A 208 8.72 11.57 -0.58
CA ALA A 208 9.31 12.03 0.67
C ALA A 208 10.79 11.63 0.78
N HIS A 209 11.14 10.41 0.39
CA HIS A 209 12.53 9.95 0.37
C HIS A 209 13.39 10.78 -0.59
N GLU A 210 12.95 10.96 -1.83
CA GLU A 210 13.74 11.72 -2.82
C GLU A 210 13.89 13.19 -2.40
N LEU A 211 12.84 13.81 -1.87
CA LEU A 211 12.90 15.20 -1.42
C LEU A 211 13.76 15.38 -0.15
N SER A 212 13.78 14.38 0.75
CA SER A 212 14.63 14.46 1.95
C SER A 212 16.12 14.62 1.63
N LYS A 213 16.58 14.08 0.49
CA LYS A 213 17.95 14.22 0.00
C LYS A 213 18.32 15.67 -0.27
N TYR A 214 17.38 16.44 -0.82
CA TYR A 214 17.63 17.83 -1.21
C TYR A 214 17.36 18.81 -0.07
N LEU A 215 16.26 18.60 0.67
CA LEU A 215 15.80 19.57 1.67
C LEU A 215 16.45 19.38 3.04
N MET A 216 16.85 18.16 3.37
CA MET A 216 17.39 17.83 4.68
C MET A 216 18.88 17.49 4.66
N ASN A 217 19.49 17.47 3.49
CA ASN A 217 20.88 17.02 3.26
C ASN A 217 21.19 15.64 3.88
N LYS A 218 20.14 14.83 4.10
CA LYS A 218 20.21 13.48 4.65
C LYS A 218 19.02 12.68 4.15
N PRO A 219 19.25 11.61 3.38
CA PRO A 219 18.16 10.75 2.93
C PRO A 219 17.46 10.08 4.13
N MET A 220 16.14 10.20 4.20
CA MET A 220 15.32 9.50 5.19
C MET A 220 14.84 8.16 4.62
N THR A 221 14.80 7.15 5.47
CA THR A 221 14.23 5.84 5.13
C THR A 221 12.76 5.81 5.47
N PHE A 222 11.94 5.32 4.54
CA PHE A 222 10.49 5.19 4.71
C PHE A 222 10.05 3.74 4.54
N VAL A 223 9.02 3.39 5.29
CA VAL A 223 8.22 2.17 5.10
C VAL A 223 6.78 2.60 4.89
N ALA A 224 6.14 2.11 3.82
CA ALA A 224 4.78 2.48 3.52
C ALA A 224 3.85 1.26 3.51
N ILE A 225 2.68 1.46 4.10
CA ILE A 225 1.54 0.53 4.05
C ILE A 225 0.41 1.12 3.21
N ALA A 226 -0.51 0.28 2.74
CA ALA A 226 -1.57 0.72 1.82
C ALA A 226 -2.63 1.61 2.47
N GLY A 227 -2.70 1.66 3.80
CA GLY A 227 -3.64 2.48 4.56
C GLY A 227 -3.39 2.34 6.06
N CYS A 228 -3.65 3.39 6.84
CA CYS A 228 -3.39 3.44 8.28
C CYS A 228 -4.08 2.32 9.09
N GLY A 229 -5.19 1.76 8.58
CA GLY A 229 -5.91 0.64 9.20
C GLY A 229 -5.41 -0.76 8.82
N GLN A 230 -4.30 -0.88 8.09
CA GLN A 230 -3.71 -2.16 7.68
C GLN A 230 -2.83 -2.77 8.79
N PHE A 231 -3.43 -3.08 9.94
CA PHE A 231 -2.73 -3.48 11.17
C PHE A 231 -1.84 -4.71 11.01
N ASN A 232 -2.26 -5.70 10.22
CA ASN A 232 -1.44 -6.88 9.93
C ASN A 232 -0.18 -6.50 9.14
N SER A 233 -0.27 -5.60 8.18
CA SER A 233 0.86 -5.08 7.43
C SER A 233 1.75 -4.22 8.32
N THR A 234 1.17 -3.39 9.21
CA THR A 234 1.92 -2.64 10.23
C THR A 234 2.71 -3.58 11.13
N LYS A 235 2.07 -4.62 11.68
CA LYS A 235 2.76 -5.58 12.58
C LYS A 235 3.93 -6.26 11.87
N LYS A 236 3.73 -6.73 10.63
CA LYS A 236 4.80 -7.32 9.82
C LYS A 236 5.94 -6.34 9.56
N ALA A 237 5.61 -5.09 9.21
CA ALA A 237 6.60 -4.04 8.96
C ALA A 237 7.44 -3.76 10.22
N LEU A 238 6.78 -3.52 11.36
CA LEU A 238 7.45 -3.20 12.63
C LEU A 238 8.28 -4.37 13.14
N SER A 239 7.78 -5.62 13.04
CA SER A 239 8.54 -6.81 13.41
C SER A 239 9.81 -6.95 12.55
N SER A 240 9.69 -6.79 11.23
CA SER A 240 10.84 -6.81 10.34
C SER A 240 11.83 -5.68 10.65
N LEU A 241 11.35 -4.45 10.88
CA LEU A 241 12.21 -3.33 11.26
C LEU A 241 12.98 -3.63 12.55
N LYS A 242 12.32 -4.19 13.57
CA LYS A 242 12.95 -4.58 14.83
C LYS A 242 14.01 -5.64 14.65
N GLU A 243 13.71 -6.68 13.86
CA GLU A 243 14.63 -7.77 13.55
C GLU A 243 15.93 -7.26 12.89
N TYR A 244 15.82 -6.27 12.01
CA TYR A 244 16.97 -5.63 11.36
C TYR A 244 17.60 -4.51 12.18
N GLY A 245 17.23 -4.37 13.45
CA GLY A 245 17.86 -3.47 14.42
C GLY A 245 17.44 -2.02 14.31
N CYS A 246 16.27 -1.72 13.74
CA CYS A 246 15.67 -0.39 13.83
C CYS A 246 15.28 -0.09 15.28
N GLU A 247 15.61 1.12 15.73
CA GLU A 247 15.43 1.54 17.13
C GLU A 247 14.24 2.47 17.29
N LEU A 248 13.96 3.28 16.25
CA LEU A 248 12.92 4.30 16.28
C LEU A 248 12.13 4.32 14.99
N VAL A 249 10.80 4.29 15.12
CA VAL A 249 9.86 4.49 14.01
C VAL A 249 9.08 5.77 14.25
N TYR A 250 9.08 6.67 13.27
CA TYR A 250 8.18 7.82 13.28
C TYR A 250 6.86 7.48 12.59
N ASP A 251 5.74 7.80 13.23
CA ASP A 251 4.42 7.83 12.59
C ASP A 251 4.33 9.06 11.68
N GLY A 252 4.49 8.82 10.38
CA GLY A 252 4.39 9.81 9.32
C GLY A 252 3.06 9.76 8.55
N PHE A 253 1.97 9.32 9.16
CA PHE A 253 0.63 9.39 8.58
C PHE A 253 0.10 10.83 8.52
N ASP A 254 -0.89 11.05 7.65
CA ASP A 254 -1.48 12.37 7.41
C ASP A 254 -1.92 13.06 8.71
N MET A 255 -1.82 14.38 8.74
CA MET A 255 -2.07 15.19 9.95
C MET A 255 -3.56 15.25 10.34
N ASP A 256 -4.47 14.77 9.50
CA ASP A 256 -5.87 14.58 9.85
C ASP A 256 -6.07 13.55 10.97
N LYS A 257 -5.03 12.75 11.30
CA LYS A 257 -5.00 11.86 12.46
C LYS A 257 -5.37 12.53 13.79
N PHE A 258 -5.20 13.83 13.88
CA PHE A 258 -5.59 14.62 15.07
C PHE A 258 -7.00 15.22 14.98
N LYS A 259 -7.67 15.15 13.83
CA LYS A 259 -9.01 15.68 13.59
C LYS A 259 -10.04 14.60 13.29
N ASN A 260 -9.60 13.52 12.63
CA ASN A 260 -10.45 12.41 12.21
C ASN A 260 -10.39 11.27 13.25
N PRO A 261 -11.49 10.99 13.98
CA PRO A 261 -11.49 9.97 15.03
C PRO A 261 -11.12 8.56 14.55
N ASN A 262 -11.39 8.24 13.28
CA ASN A 262 -11.05 6.93 12.71
C ASN A 262 -9.54 6.80 12.48
N VAL A 263 -8.92 7.86 11.95
CA VAL A 263 -7.46 7.90 11.73
C VAL A 263 -6.73 7.94 13.06
N TYR A 264 -7.26 8.70 14.06
CA TYR A 264 -6.73 8.70 15.42
C TYR A 264 -6.74 7.31 16.06
N ARG A 265 -7.86 6.57 15.96
CA ARG A 265 -7.94 5.19 16.49
C ARG A 265 -6.96 4.25 15.77
N ALA A 266 -6.78 4.43 14.45
CA ALA A 266 -5.81 3.66 13.71
C ALA A 266 -4.38 3.96 14.16
N MET A 267 -4.04 5.24 14.38
CA MET A 267 -2.77 5.66 14.96
C MET A 267 -2.56 5.01 16.34
N ALA A 268 -3.52 5.12 17.24
CA ALA A 268 -3.45 4.51 18.57
C ALA A 268 -3.17 3.01 18.49
N LYS A 269 -3.87 2.30 17.61
CA LYS A 269 -3.65 0.86 17.41
C LYS A 269 -2.27 0.55 16.84
N ASN A 270 -1.71 1.39 15.97
CA ASN A 270 -0.35 1.23 15.46
C ASN A 270 0.69 1.40 16.58
N PHE A 271 0.46 2.30 17.55
CA PHE A 271 1.30 2.43 18.74
C PHE A 271 1.21 1.20 19.66
N ASP A 272 0.02 0.63 19.86
CA ASP A 272 -0.13 -0.63 20.60
C ASP A 272 0.68 -1.76 19.92
N ILE A 273 0.61 -1.87 18.60
CA ILE A 273 1.39 -2.84 17.82
C ILE A 273 2.89 -2.61 17.98
N ALA A 274 3.35 -1.36 17.94
CA ALA A 274 4.76 -1.02 18.15
C ALA A 274 5.22 -1.45 19.55
N HIS A 275 4.39 -1.21 20.57
CA HIS A 275 4.66 -1.65 21.94
C HIS A 275 4.71 -3.18 22.05
N GLU A 276 3.76 -3.91 21.45
CA GLU A 276 3.76 -5.38 21.39
C GLU A 276 5.02 -5.94 20.74
N VAL A 277 5.50 -5.31 19.67
CA VAL A 277 6.73 -5.69 18.95
C VAL A 277 7.99 -5.30 19.71
N GLY A 278 7.89 -4.36 20.66
CA GLY A 278 9.03 -3.83 21.41
C GLY A 278 9.90 -2.86 20.61
N ILE A 279 9.30 -2.08 19.68
CA ILE A 279 9.97 -1.02 18.94
C ILE A 279 9.45 0.35 19.39
N ARG A 280 10.34 1.30 19.58
CA ARG A 280 9.97 2.67 19.93
C ARG A 280 9.26 3.33 18.76
N MET A 281 8.11 3.96 19.02
CA MET A 281 7.37 4.72 18.02
C MET A 281 7.07 6.12 18.52
N GLU A 282 7.23 7.13 17.67
CA GLU A 282 6.97 8.54 17.97
C GLU A 282 6.15 9.16 16.84
N VAL A 283 5.38 10.21 17.14
CA VAL A 283 4.61 10.94 16.13
C VAL A 283 5.49 11.97 15.44
N TYR A 284 5.56 11.88 14.11
CA TYR A 284 6.10 12.94 13.29
C TYR A 284 5.02 13.98 13.02
N ARG A 285 5.30 15.24 13.36
CA ARG A 285 4.35 16.35 13.20
C ARG A 285 4.86 17.40 12.26
N TRP A 286 3.97 17.88 11.43
CA TRP A 286 4.10 19.09 10.62
C TRP A 286 2.81 19.90 10.79
N ASN A 287 2.79 21.18 10.47
CA ASN A 287 1.65 22.10 10.69
C ASN A 287 1.17 22.19 12.15
N ALA A 288 2.05 21.94 13.11
CA ALA A 288 1.68 21.92 14.52
C ALA A 288 1.14 23.29 15.02
N ILE A 289 1.59 24.40 14.43
CA ILE A 289 1.16 25.76 14.81
C ILE A 289 -0.31 25.99 14.46
N GLU A 290 -0.80 25.51 13.33
CA GLU A 290 -2.19 25.68 12.90
C GLU A 290 -3.17 24.85 13.73
N ILE A 291 -2.70 23.70 14.25
CA ILE A 291 -3.55 22.74 14.97
C ILE A 291 -3.58 23.00 16.48
N TYR A 292 -2.46 23.43 17.07
CA TYR A 292 -2.26 23.44 18.53
C TYR A 292 -1.77 24.75 19.14
N GLY A 293 -1.64 25.84 18.37
CA GLY A 293 -1.06 27.07 18.86
C GLY A 293 0.43 26.91 19.23
N ASN A 294 0.93 27.78 20.09
CA ASN A 294 2.36 27.93 20.41
C ASN A 294 3.03 26.67 21.00
N PHE A 295 3.27 25.66 20.19
CA PHE A 295 4.11 24.52 20.58
C PHE A 295 5.59 24.90 20.57
N LYS A 296 6.27 24.77 21.72
CA LYS A 296 7.72 24.91 21.77
C LYS A 296 8.38 23.71 21.05
N GLN A 297 9.37 24.03 20.22
CA GLN A 297 10.19 23.04 19.52
C GLN A 297 10.81 22.04 20.52
N ASN A 298 10.76 20.75 20.22
CA ASN A 298 11.35 19.66 21.02
C ASN A 298 10.76 19.48 22.44
N THR A 299 9.59 20.02 22.73
CA THR A 299 8.96 19.74 24.02
C THR A 299 8.22 18.40 23.93
N PRO A 300 8.58 17.42 24.76
CA PRO A 300 7.79 16.19 24.85
C PRO A 300 6.40 16.51 25.35
N TYR A 301 5.39 15.92 24.77
CA TYR A 301 4.04 16.02 25.28
C TYR A 301 3.47 14.60 25.40
N LYS A 302 2.62 14.43 26.38
CA LYS A 302 1.92 13.20 26.62
C LYS A 302 0.56 13.22 25.94
N VAL A 303 0.22 12.14 25.26
CA VAL A 303 -1.12 11.90 24.75
C VAL A 303 -1.59 10.57 25.32
N LEU A 304 -2.78 10.57 25.88
CA LEU A 304 -3.43 9.35 26.34
C LEU A 304 -4.01 8.63 25.12
N ILE A 305 -3.54 7.43 24.86
CA ILE A 305 -4.01 6.59 23.77
C ILE A 305 -4.38 5.23 24.37
N ASN A 306 -5.65 4.83 24.27
CA ASN A 306 -6.16 3.59 24.85
C ASN A 306 -5.79 3.44 26.34
N ASP A 307 -6.02 4.49 27.12
CA ASP A 307 -5.72 4.58 28.57
C ASP A 307 -4.25 4.34 28.94
N LYS A 308 -3.33 4.47 27.98
CA LYS A 308 -1.89 4.41 28.19
C LYS A 308 -1.24 5.75 27.89
N ASP A 309 -0.27 6.12 28.72
CA ASP A 309 0.56 7.30 28.50
C ASP A 309 1.67 6.98 27.50
N TYR A 310 1.67 7.68 26.37
CA TYR A 310 2.78 7.68 25.42
C TYR A 310 3.48 9.03 25.43
N ALA A 311 4.81 9.01 25.53
CA ALA A 311 5.62 10.21 25.36
C ALA A 311 5.93 10.42 23.88
N PHE A 312 5.54 11.57 23.34
CA PHE A 312 5.81 11.97 21.99
C PHE A 312 6.82 13.09 21.93
N TYR A 313 7.75 12.99 21.00
CA TYR A 313 8.73 14.05 20.72
C TYR A 313 8.44 14.64 19.36
N SER A 314 8.23 15.93 19.30
CA SER A 314 8.07 16.65 18.05
C SER A 314 9.44 17.15 17.60
N THR A 315 9.96 16.62 16.48
CA THR A 315 11.13 17.17 15.80
C THR A 315 10.66 18.15 14.74
N TYR A 316 10.32 19.35 15.14
CA TYR A 316 9.90 20.41 14.21
C TYR A 316 11.06 21.33 13.86
N THR A 317 11.32 21.55 12.56
CA THR A 317 12.14 22.65 12.05
C THR A 317 11.35 23.39 10.96
N ASN A 318 11.52 24.71 10.83
CA ASN A 318 10.79 25.52 9.84
C ASN A 318 10.92 25.01 8.40
N HIS A 319 12.07 24.45 8.03
CA HIS A 319 12.28 23.84 6.71
C HIS A 319 11.48 22.54 6.48
N LYS A 320 11.10 21.83 7.54
CA LYS A 320 10.30 20.61 7.42
C LYS A 320 8.82 20.88 7.18
N ARG A 321 8.35 22.09 7.45
CA ARG A 321 6.97 22.51 7.24
C ARG A 321 6.63 22.50 5.76
N GLU A 322 7.42 23.15 4.92
CA GLU A 322 7.22 23.23 3.47
C GLU A 322 7.28 21.85 2.80
N PHE A 323 8.15 20.97 3.33
CA PHE A 323 8.34 19.62 2.81
C PHE A 323 7.08 18.75 2.90
N PHE A 324 6.39 18.79 4.03
CA PHE A 324 5.21 17.93 4.22
C PHE A 324 3.91 18.57 3.75
N ASP A 325 3.79 19.90 3.79
CA ASP A 325 2.59 20.63 3.36
C ASP A 325 2.33 20.54 1.86
N GLU A 326 3.39 20.44 1.03
CA GLU A 326 3.26 20.33 -0.42
C GLU A 326 2.95 18.92 -0.91
N PHE A 327 3.26 17.87 -0.12
CA PHE A 327 3.30 16.49 -0.62
C PHE A 327 2.36 15.50 0.09
N PHE A 328 1.80 15.87 1.21
CA PHE A 328 0.81 15.11 1.97
C PHE A 328 -0.54 15.82 2.02
#